data_c51a2562e1912727270102bc0b92608d
#
_entry.id   c51a2562e1912727270102bc0b92608d
#
_cell.length_a   1.000
_cell.length_b   1.000
_cell.length_c   1.000
_cell.angle_alpha   90.00
_cell.angle_beta   90.00
_cell.angle_gamma   90.00
#
_symmetry.space_group_name_H-M   'P 1'
#
loop_
_entity.id
_entity.type
_entity.pdbx_description
1 polymer ?
#
loop_
_entity_poly.entity_id
_entity_poly.type
_entity_poly.pdbx_seq_one_letter_code
_entity_poly.pdbx_strand_id
1 'polypeptide(L)'
;IGPSAVKDAAKKLLSWGAKAVVIKGGHWDYPTGYCIDYCTQNGEEYWLGNKKIQSPHSHGTGCSMASVIAACLAKDYPLKDAFILAKAYINQGLKQSVRYGEGIGPVAHTAFPTQLDDYPQVIEPGSWLGDELDFDVPLEFNMAADFAPCESKKLGLYAVVDSIDWLDKCLQQGITTAQLRVKNKTDLELDELIKQAVELGKKYHADV
;
A
#
# COMPACT_ATOMS: atom_id res chain seq x y z
N ILE A 1 -19.22 -3.65 -14.43
CA ILE A 1 -19.06 -4.66 -13.34
C ILE A 1 -18.55 -3.89 -12.14
N GLY A 2 -19.35 -3.86 -11.06
CA GLY A 2 -18.98 -3.17 -9.83
C GLY A 2 -18.17 -4.05 -8.86
N PRO A 3 -17.64 -3.47 -7.76
CA PRO A 3 -16.84 -4.18 -6.76
C PRO A 3 -17.55 -5.40 -6.16
N SER A 4 -18.86 -5.30 -5.87
CA SER A 4 -19.66 -6.40 -5.33
C SER A 4 -19.63 -7.64 -6.24
N ALA A 5 -19.83 -7.46 -7.55
CA ALA A 5 -19.80 -8.58 -8.50
C ALA A 5 -18.41 -9.26 -8.59
N VAL A 6 -17.33 -8.48 -8.39
CA VAL A 6 -15.97 -9.01 -8.33
C VAL A 6 -15.77 -9.87 -7.09
N LYS A 7 -16.22 -9.38 -5.94
CA LYS A 7 -16.17 -10.13 -4.67
C LYS A 7 -16.96 -11.42 -4.76
N ASP A 8 -18.16 -11.39 -5.37
CA ASP A 8 -18.99 -12.58 -5.55
C ASP A 8 -18.34 -13.61 -6.50
N ALA A 9 -17.73 -13.14 -7.58
CA ALA A 9 -16.96 -14.00 -8.47
C ALA A 9 -15.76 -14.64 -7.74
N ALA A 10 -15.04 -13.86 -6.92
CA ALA A 10 -13.92 -14.37 -6.14
C ALA A 10 -14.39 -15.42 -5.11
N LYS A 11 -15.48 -15.16 -4.37
CA LYS A 11 -16.07 -16.13 -3.43
C LYS A 11 -16.41 -17.45 -4.13
N LYS A 12 -16.98 -17.37 -5.34
CA LYS A 12 -17.29 -18.56 -6.13
C LYS A 12 -16.03 -19.34 -6.51
N LEU A 13 -14.96 -18.67 -6.92
CA LEU A 13 -13.69 -19.34 -7.24
C LEU A 13 -13.04 -19.96 -6.00
N LEU A 14 -13.09 -19.28 -4.85
CA LEU A 14 -12.63 -19.84 -3.57
C LEU A 14 -13.43 -21.08 -3.18
N SER A 15 -14.75 -21.10 -3.41
CA SER A 15 -15.61 -22.27 -3.11
C SER A 15 -15.26 -23.50 -3.97
N TRP A 16 -14.56 -23.33 -5.08
CA TRP A 16 -14.03 -24.43 -5.91
C TRP A 16 -12.67 -24.94 -5.43
N GLY A 17 -12.17 -24.45 -4.30
CA GLY A 17 -10.95 -24.92 -3.65
C GLY A 17 -9.70 -24.09 -3.93
N ALA A 18 -9.83 -22.94 -4.60
CA ALA A 18 -8.71 -21.99 -4.71
C ALA A 18 -8.36 -21.45 -3.33
N LYS A 19 -7.06 -21.37 -3.00
CA LYS A 19 -6.57 -20.78 -1.74
C LYS A 19 -6.49 -19.25 -1.79
N ALA A 20 -6.37 -18.71 -2.99
CA ALA A 20 -6.33 -17.28 -3.26
C ALA A 20 -6.89 -17.01 -4.66
N VAL A 21 -7.40 -15.81 -4.89
CA VAL A 21 -7.96 -15.39 -6.18
C VAL A 21 -7.46 -14.00 -6.53
N VAL A 22 -6.99 -13.84 -7.77
CA VAL A 22 -6.67 -12.52 -8.34
C VAL A 22 -7.60 -12.29 -9.53
N ILE A 23 -8.33 -11.18 -9.54
CA ILE A 23 -9.21 -10.77 -10.63
C ILE A 23 -8.71 -9.45 -11.22
N LYS A 24 -8.38 -9.49 -12.51
CA LYS A 24 -7.88 -8.32 -13.24
C LYS A 24 -9.02 -7.48 -13.80
N GLY A 25 -8.92 -6.16 -13.65
CA GLY A 25 -9.90 -5.20 -14.15
C GLY A 25 -9.51 -4.46 -15.42
N GLY A 26 -8.49 -4.91 -16.15
CA GLY A 26 -7.92 -4.19 -17.30
C GLY A 26 -8.90 -3.91 -18.46
N HIS A 27 -9.99 -4.69 -18.55
CA HIS A 27 -11.04 -4.51 -19.56
C HIS A 27 -12.32 -3.89 -19.00
N TRP A 28 -12.31 -3.43 -17.75
CA TRP A 28 -13.45 -2.72 -17.21
C TRP A 28 -13.40 -1.26 -17.62
N ASP A 29 -14.54 -0.76 -18.07
CA ASP A 29 -14.71 0.66 -18.28
C ASP A 29 -15.14 1.31 -16.94
N TYR A 30 -14.17 1.63 -16.14
CA TYR A 30 -14.39 2.49 -14.99
C TYR A 30 -14.53 3.93 -15.49
N PRO A 31 -15.55 4.66 -15.02
CA PRO A 31 -15.81 6.04 -15.48
C PRO A 31 -14.62 6.98 -15.24
N THR A 32 -13.76 6.65 -14.30
CA THR A 32 -12.62 7.45 -13.86
C THR A 32 -11.34 7.24 -14.67
N GLY A 33 -11.33 6.34 -15.64
CA GLY A 33 -10.12 6.02 -16.43
C GLY A 33 -9.06 5.24 -15.64
N TYR A 34 -9.44 4.55 -14.56
CA TYR A 34 -8.57 3.67 -13.78
C TYR A 34 -8.70 2.20 -14.21
N CYS A 35 -7.62 1.46 -14.01
CA CYS A 35 -7.57 0.00 -14.06
C CYS A 35 -7.47 -0.52 -12.63
N ILE A 36 -8.47 -1.30 -12.19
CA ILE A 36 -8.59 -1.77 -10.82
C ILE A 36 -8.56 -3.28 -10.80
N ASP A 37 -7.63 -3.85 -10.06
CA ASP A 37 -7.47 -5.28 -9.88
C ASP A 37 -7.77 -5.66 -8.43
N TYR A 38 -8.25 -6.88 -8.21
CA TYR A 38 -8.66 -7.41 -6.91
C TYR A 38 -7.89 -8.67 -6.57
N CYS A 39 -7.53 -8.83 -5.31
CA CYS A 39 -6.93 -10.03 -4.76
C CYS A 39 -7.56 -10.38 -3.42
N THR A 40 -7.79 -11.67 -3.16
CA THR A 40 -8.21 -12.16 -1.84
C THR A 40 -7.51 -13.45 -1.47
N GLN A 41 -7.15 -13.57 -0.18
CA GLN A 41 -6.55 -14.76 0.43
C GLN A 41 -6.90 -14.79 1.92
N ASN A 42 -7.30 -15.93 2.44
CA ASN A 42 -7.59 -16.16 3.87
C ASN A 42 -8.58 -15.16 4.49
N GLY A 43 -9.54 -14.65 3.71
CA GLY A 43 -10.50 -13.65 4.17
C GLY A 43 -10.01 -12.20 4.08
N GLU A 44 -8.74 -11.96 3.77
CA GLU A 44 -8.21 -10.62 3.49
C GLU A 44 -8.50 -10.24 2.03
N GLU A 45 -8.79 -8.97 1.81
CA GLU A 45 -9.10 -8.40 0.50
C GLU A 45 -8.16 -7.24 0.19
N TYR A 46 -7.68 -7.19 -1.07
CA TYR A 46 -6.76 -6.14 -1.53
C TYR A 46 -7.24 -5.62 -2.89
N TRP A 47 -7.30 -4.31 -3.03
CA TRP A 47 -7.60 -3.65 -4.27
C TRP A 47 -6.41 -2.82 -4.72
N LEU A 48 -6.04 -2.92 -5.99
CA LEU A 48 -4.96 -2.15 -6.59
C LEU A 48 -5.51 -1.31 -7.74
N GLY A 49 -5.19 -0.03 -7.74
CA GLY A 49 -5.60 0.91 -8.78
C GLY A 49 -4.44 1.66 -9.41
N ASN A 50 -4.50 1.90 -10.69
CA ASN A 50 -3.64 2.85 -11.41
C ASN A 50 -4.40 3.45 -12.58
N LYS A 51 -3.97 4.62 -13.04
CA LYS A 51 -4.49 5.18 -14.29
C LYS A 51 -4.34 4.17 -15.43
N LYS A 52 -5.41 3.99 -16.22
CA LYS A 52 -5.42 3.04 -17.33
C LYS A 52 -4.35 3.42 -18.35
N ILE A 53 -3.40 2.53 -18.57
CA ILE A 53 -2.34 2.72 -19.54
C ILE A 53 -2.91 2.41 -20.92
N GLN A 54 -2.94 3.40 -21.79
CA GLN A 54 -3.39 3.22 -23.16
C GLN A 54 -2.26 2.56 -23.97
N SER A 55 -2.39 1.28 -24.23
CA SER A 55 -1.47 0.53 -25.08
C SER A 55 -2.25 -0.42 -25.97
N PRO A 56 -2.02 -0.42 -27.29
CA PRO A 56 -2.59 -1.42 -28.19
C PRO A 56 -1.92 -2.80 -28.02
N HIS A 57 -0.83 -2.89 -27.25
CA HIS A 57 -0.01 -4.08 -27.10
C HIS A 57 -0.19 -4.70 -25.72
N SER A 58 -1.34 -5.34 -25.53
CA SER A 58 -1.72 -5.91 -24.21
C SER A 58 -1.72 -7.44 -24.18
N HIS A 59 -1.32 -8.09 -25.29
CA HIS A 59 -1.29 -9.55 -25.33
C HIS A 59 -0.28 -10.11 -24.31
N GLY A 60 -0.68 -11.14 -23.59
CA GLY A 60 0.18 -11.79 -22.59
C GLY A 60 0.19 -11.18 -21.19
N THR A 61 -0.48 -10.04 -20.95
CA THR A 61 -0.52 -9.40 -19.61
C THR A 61 -1.04 -10.33 -18.51
N GLY A 62 -2.00 -11.23 -18.81
CA GLY A 62 -2.52 -12.22 -17.87
C GLY A 62 -1.49 -13.26 -17.50
N CYS A 63 -0.87 -13.87 -18.52
CA CYS A 63 0.16 -14.89 -18.34
C CYS A 63 1.37 -14.32 -17.60
N SER A 64 1.80 -13.12 -17.96
CA SER A 64 2.94 -12.44 -17.32
C SER A 64 2.65 -12.13 -15.86
N MET A 65 1.45 -11.62 -15.53
CA MET A 65 1.07 -11.37 -14.14
C MET A 65 1.09 -12.67 -13.31
N ALA A 66 0.51 -13.75 -13.83
CA ALA A 66 0.51 -15.03 -13.14
C ALA A 66 1.95 -15.56 -12.93
N SER A 67 2.82 -15.42 -13.93
CA SER A 67 4.22 -15.85 -13.84
C SER A 67 5.00 -15.04 -12.80
N VAL A 68 4.81 -13.71 -12.75
CA VAL A 68 5.49 -12.86 -11.75
C VAL A 68 5.00 -13.20 -10.35
N ILE A 69 3.68 -13.36 -10.15
CA ILE A 69 3.14 -13.80 -8.85
C ILE A 69 3.75 -15.14 -8.44
N ALA A 70 3.77 -16.13 -9.33
CA ALA A 70 4.34 -17.43 -9.04
C ALA A 70 5.84 -17.35 -8.68
N ALA A 71 6.60 -16.54 -9.40
CA ALA A 71 8.03 -16.33 -9.14
C ALA A 71 8.28 -15.64 -7.78
N CYS A 72 7.45 -14.66 -7.42
CA CYS A 72 7.53 -14.00 -6.12
C CYS A 72 7.17 -14.96 -4.98
N LEU A 73 6.08 -15.72 -5.12
CA LEU A 73 5.69 -16.74 -4.12
C LEU A 73 6.76 -17.81 -3.94
N ALA A 74 7.44 -18.24 -5.02
CA ALA A 74 8.56 -19.18 -4.95
C ALA A 74 9.80 -18.59 -4.23
N LYS A 75 9.82 -17.30 -3.99
CA LYS A 75 10.84 -16.57 -3.21
C LYS A 75 10.31 -16.12 -1.84
N ASP A 76 9.24 -16.75 -1.36
CA ASP A 76 8.62 -16.50 -0.06
C ASP A 76 8.05 -15.08 0.13
N TYR A 77 7.76 -14.35 -0.97
CA TYR A 77 7.01 -13.10 -0.86
C TYR A 77 5.56 -13.36 -0.46
N PRO A 78 4.96 -12.57 0.45
CA PRO A 78 3.52 -12.60 0.69
C PRO A 78 2.74 -12.34 -0.60
N LEU A 79 1.54 -12.94 -0.74
CA LEU A 79 0.74 -12.78 -1.96
C LEU A 79 0.42 -11.32 -2.28
N LYS A 80 0.14 -10.50 -1.27
CA LYS A 80 -0.12 -9.05 -1.45
C LYS A 80 1.05 -8.33 -2.11
N ASP A 81 2.28 -8.62 -1.66
CA ASP A 81 3.49 -8.02 -2.23
C ASP A 81 3.76 -8.54 -3.63
N ALA A 82 3.60 -9.85 -3.84
CA ALA A 82 3.67 -10.48 -5.15
C ALA A 82 2.67 -9.88 -6.15
N PHE A 83 1.46 -9.54 -5.69
CA PHE A 83 0.42 -8.93 -6.50
C PHE A 83 0.76 -7.48 -6.89
N ILE A 84 1.28 -6.67 -5.94
CA ILE A 84 1.74 -5.31 -6.21
C ILE A 84 2.89 -5.32 -7.23
N LEU A 85 3.89 -6.18 -7.01
CA LEU A 85 5.04 -6.32 -7.89
C LEU A 85 4.64 -6.77 -9.30
N ALA A 86 3.73 -7.75 -9.40
CA ALA A 86 3.21 -8.22 -10.67
C ALA A 86 2.45 -7.11 -11.42
N LYS A 87 1.64 -6.33 -10.71
CA LYS A 87 0.93 -5.19 -11.31
C LYS A 87 1.90 -4.12 -11.81
N ALA A 88 2.92 -3.77 -11.02
CA ALA A 88 3.96 -2.84 -11.43
C ALA A 88 4.71 -3.33 -12.68
N TYR A 89 5.08 -4.62 -12.72
CA TYR A 89 5.72 -5.22 -13.88
C TYR A 89 4.85 -5.12 -15.15
N ILE A 90 3.56 -5.37 -15.03
CA ILE A 90 2.63 -5.24 -16.16
C ILE A 90 2.50 -3.78 -16.60
N ASN A 91 2.40 -2.83 -15.66
CA ASN A 91 2.33 -1.41 -15.97
C ASN A 91 3.56 -0.93 -16.74
N GLN A 92 4.77 -1.28 -16.28
CA GLN A 92 6.02 -1.01 -16.99
C GLN A 92 6.01 -1.64 -18.39
N GLY A 93 5.63 -2.91 -18.48
CA GLY A 93 5.59 -3.64 -19.75
C GLY A 93 4.61 -3.02 -20.76
N LEU A 94 3.47 -2.52 -20.32
CA LEU A 94 2.50 -1.82 -21.17
C LEU A 94 3.04 -0.47 -21.68
N LYS A 95 3.74 0.28 -20.83
CA LYS A 95 4.37 1.56 -21.21
C LYS A 95 5.51 1.38 -22.20
N GLN A 96 6.24 0.28 -22.10
CA GLN A 96 7.44 -0.01 -22.92
C GLN A 96 7.15 -0.92 -24.11
N SER A 97 5.89 -1.35 -24.30
CA SER A 97 5.51 -2.22 -25.41
C SER A 97 5.67 -1.51 -26.76
N VAL A 98 6.19 -2.23 -27.73
CA VAL A 98 6.43 -1.74 -29.08
C VAL A 98 5.65 -2.57 -30.11
N ARG A 99 5.37 -1.97 -31.24
CA ARG A 99 4.66 -2.63 -32.33
C ARG A 99 5.60 -3.56 -33.12
N TYR A 100 5.22 -4.83 -33.26
CA TYR A 100 5.98 -5.82 -34.04
C TYR A 100 5.27 -6.24 -35.34
N GLY A 101 4.08 -5.70 -35.62
CA GLY A 101 3.27 -6.09 -36.77
C GLY A 101 1.93 -5.37 -36.79
N GLU A 102 0.96 -5.95 -37.55
CA GLU A 102 -0.39 -5.38 -37.67
C GLU A 102 -1.37 -6.03 -36.70
N GLY A 103 -1.52 -5.77 -35.55
CA GLY A 103 -2.43 -6.36 -34.59
C GLY A 103 -2.05 -6.02 -33.16
N ILE A 104 -2.71 -6.68 -32.22
CA ILE A 104 -2.41 -6.54 -30.79
C ILE A 104 -1.04 -7.19 -30.52
N GLY A 105 -0.03 -6.35 -30.24
CA GLY A 105 1.30 -6.81 -29.88
C GLY A 105 1.40 -7.32 -28.44
N PRO A 106 2.52 -7.98 -28.09
CA PRO A 106 2.77 -8.47 -26.75
C PRO A 106 3.12 -7.34 -25.79
N VAL A 107 2.80 -7.54 -24.50
CA VAL A 107 3.36 -6.73 -23.41
C VAL A 107 4.88 -6.90 -23.41
N ALA A 108 5.65 -5.82 -23.17
CA ALA A 108 7.09 -5.91 -23.10
C ALA A 108 7.54 -6.62 -21.82
N HIS A 109 8.57 -7.46 -21.96
CA HIS A 109 9.25 -8.11 -20.85
C HIS A 109 10.61 -7.46 -20.65
N THR A 110 10.72 -6.66 -19.62
CA THR A 110 11.90 -5.85 -19.31
C THR A 110 12.44 -6.19 -17.92
N ALA A 111 13.38 -5.38 -17.42
CA ALA A 111 13.89 -5.52 -16.06
C ALA A 111 12.79 -5.30 -15.01
N PHE A 112 13.11 -5.58 -13.76
CA PHE A 112 12.20 -5.34 -12.63
C PHE A 112 11.85 -3.84 -12.52
N PRO A 113 10.60 -3.48 -12.20
CA PRO A 113 10.18 -2.08 -12.13
C PRO A 113 10.96 -1.30 -11.07
N THR A 114 11.49 -0.15 -11.45
CA THR A 114 12.21 0.76 -10.56
C THR A 114 11.60 2.15 -10.47
N GLN A 115 10.65 2.46 -11.36
CA GLN A 115 9.97 3.75 -11.38
C GLN A 115 8.72 3.72 -10.52
N LEU A 116 8.56 4.68 -9.63
CA LEU A 116 7.38 4.76 -8.74
C LEU A 116 6.07 4.81 -9.52
N ASP A 117 6.06 5.44 -10.69
CA ASP A 117 4.89 5.56 -11.55
C ASP A 117 4.41 4.22 -12.15
N ASP A 118 5.22 3.17 -12.04
CA ASP A 118 4.81 1.82 -12.46
C ASP A 118 4.04 1.10 -11.36
N TYR A 119 4.22 1.49 -10.10
CA TYR A 119 3.54 0.85 -8.99
C TYR A 119 2.08 1.29 -8.89
N PRO A 120 1.17 0.34 -8.63
CA PRO A 120 -0.22 0.67 -8.37
C PRO A 120 -0.37 1.33 -6.99
N GLN A 121 -1.49 2.01 -6.81
CA GLN A 121 -1.94 2.45 -5.49
C GLN A 121 -2.74 1.32 -4.85
N VAL A 122 -2.54 1.10 -3.56
CA VAL A 122 -3.43 0.27 -2.75
C VAL A 122 -4.68 1.10 -2.46
N ILE A 123 -5.85 0.56 -2.81
CA ILE A 123 -7.13 1.22 -2.55
C ILE A 123 -7.58 0.78 -1.18
N GLU A 124 -7.54 1.70 -0.24
CA GLU A 124 -8.01 1.51 1.13
C GLU A 124 -9.21 2.40 1.39
N PRO A 125 -10.07 2.04 2.37
CA PRO A 125 -11.14 2.90 2.83
C PRO A 125 -10.59 4.26 3.27
N GLY A 126 -11.23 5.37 2.82
CA GLY A 126 -10.76 6.72 3.12
C GLY A 126 -9.48 7.12 2.37
N SER A 127 -8.97 6.29 1.45
CA SER A 127 -7.96 6.74 0.49
C SER A 127 -8.63 7.60 -0.58
N TRP A 128 -7.90 8.63 -1.09
CA TRP A 128 -8.45 9.52 -2.11
C TRP A 128 -8.96 8.76 -3.35
N LEU A 129 -8.33 7.66 -3.71
CA LEU A 129 -8.76 6.83 -4.84
C LEU A 129 -10.01 6.00 -4.47
N GLY A 130 -10.13 5.56 -3.23
CA GLY A 130 -11.34 4.91 -2.72
C GLY A 130 -12.52 5.85 -2.76
N ASP A 131 -12.36 7.08 -2.30
CA ASP A 131 -13.39 8.11 -2.30
C ASP A 131 -13.78 8.53 -3.74
N GLU A 132 -12.80 8.73 -4.63
CA GLU A 132 -13.05 9.10 -6.04
C GLU A 132 -13.82 8.00 -6.81
N LEU A 133 -13.60 6.74 -6.45
CA LEU A 133 -14.21 5.59 -7.13
C LEU A 133 -15.55 5.17 -6.51
N ASP A 134 -16.02 5.87 -5.48
CA ASP A 134 -17.22 5.49 -4.70
C ASP A 134 -17.14 4.01 -4.26
N PHE A 135 -15.95 3.64 -3.79
CA PHE A 135 -15.67 2.29 -3.33
C PHE A 135 -16.25 2.13 -1.92
N ASP A 136 -17.44 1.57 -1.86
CA ASP A 136 -18.04 1.13 -0.60
C ASP A 136 -17.28 -0.12 -0.11
N VAL A 137 -16.06 0.10 0.35
CA VAL A 137 -15.27 -0.94 1.03
C VAL A 137 -15.73 -0.91 2.48
N PRO A 138 -16.37 -1.97 2.99
CA PRO A 138 -16.74 -2.01 4.40
C PRO A 138 -15.50 -1.78 5.24
N LEU A 139 -15.50 -0.73 6.03
CA LEU A 139 -14.48 -0.42 7.03
C LEU A 139 -14.55 -1.44 8.17
N GLU A 140 -14.17 -2.69 7.94
CA GLU A 140 -13.75 -3.58 8.99
C GLU A 140 -12.24 -3.45 9.27
N PHE A 141 -11.65 -2.31 8.93
CA PHE A 141 -10.47 -1.87 9.63
C PHE A 141 -10.93 -1.33 10.98
N ASN A 142 -10.87 -2.17 11.97
CA ASN A 142 -10.79 -1.74 13.35
C ASN A 142 -9.44 -1.01 13.50
N MET A 143 -9.34 0.16 12.87
CA MET A 143 -8.42 1.19 13.30
C MET A 143 -9.03 1.76 14.60
N ALA A 144 -9.06 0.94 15.62
CA ALA A 144 -8.84 1.46 16.94
C ALA A 144 -7.43 2.06 16.86
N ALA A 145 -7.34 3.21 16.24
CA ALA A 145 -6.16 4.02 16.33
C ALA A 145 -6.11 4.51 17.78
N ASP A 146 -5.49 3.73 18.64
CA ASP A 146 -5.06 4.16 19.96
C ASP A 146 -3.97 5.26 19.85
N PHE A 147 -3.72 5.72 18.61
CA PHE A 147 -2.76 6.76 18.32
C PHE A 147 -3.48 8.09 18.07
N ALA A 148 -3.06 9.11 18.80
CA ALA A 148 -3.51 10.46 18.55
C ALA A 148 -3.13 10.89 17.10
N PRO A 149 -4.01 11.62 16.39
CA PRO A 149 -3.71 12.11 15.04
C PRO A 149 -2.50 13.04 15.08
N CYS A 150 -1.51 12.79 14.21
CA CYS A 150 -0.36 13.64 14.04
C CYS A 150 -0.62 14.70 12.97
N GLU A 151 -0.65 15.98 13.35
CA GLU A 151 -0.77 17.08 12.42
C GLU A 151 0.56 17.37 11.71
N SER A 152 0.88 16.61 10.67
CA SER A 152 2.18 16.67 9.96
C SER A 152 2.59 18.07 9.51
N LYS A 153 1.63 18.98 9.23
CA LYS A 153 1.89 20.37 8.86
C LYS A 153 2.42 21.23 9.99
N LYS A 154 2.30 20.79 11.25
CA LYS A 154 2.72 21.51 12.45
C LYS A 154 3.98 20.92 13.08
N LEU A 155 4.57 19.86 12.50
CA LEU A 155 5.72 19.17 13.10
C LEU A 155 6.94 20.08 13.29
N GLY A 156 7.15 21.07 12.41
CA GLY A 156 8.27 21.97 12.53
C GLY A 156 9.62 21.26 12.51
N LEU A 157 10.53 21.69 13.38
CA LEU A 157 11.81 21.01 13.58
C LEU A 157 11.60 19.75 14.45
N TYR A 158 11.89 18.59 13.88
CA TYR A 158 11.70 17.30 14.53
C TYR A 158 13.02 16.78 15.12
N ALA A 159 13.10 16.68 16.42
CA ALA A 159 14.28 16.17 17.12
C ALA A 159 14.18 14.66 17.39
N VAL A 160 15.28 13.93 17.18
CA VAL A 160 15.40 12.51 17.58
C VAL A 160 16.50 12.42 18.61
N VAL A 161 16.15 12.00 19.81
CA VAL A 161 17.04 11.93 20.97
C VAL A 161 17.02 10.55 21.63
N ASP A 162 18.05 10.19 22.35
CA ASP A 162 18.25 8.87 22.95
C ASP A 162 18.08 8.83 24.47
N SER A 163 17.80 9.98 25.09
CA SER A 163 17.63 10.09 26.54
C SER A 163 16.64 11.17 26.94
N ILE A 164 16.07 11.02 28.13
CA ILE A 164 15.17 12.01 28.74
C ILE A 164 15.86 13.36 28.95
N ASP A 165 17.13 13.36 29.31
CA ASP A 165 17.91 14.60 29.51
C ASP A 165 18.05 15.40 28.22
N TRP A 166 18.30 14.73 27.11
CA TRP A 166 18.35 15.39 25.80
C TRP A 166 16.97 15.82 25.32
N LEU A 167 15.94 15.02 25.62
CA LEU A 167 14.56 15.39 25.32
C LEU A 167 14.20 16.71 26.03
N ASP A 168 14.40 16.78 27.35
CA ASP A 168 14.09 17.97 28.15
C ASP A 168 14.87 19.21 27.62
N LYS A 169 16.16 19.06 27.32
CA LYS A 169 16.97 20.17 26.74
C LYS A 169 16.43 20.66 25.41
N CYS A 170 16.05 19.76 24.50
CA CYS A 170 15.50 20.12 23.21
C CYS A 170 14.17 20.88 23.36
N LEU A 171 13.28 20.38 24.21
CA LEU A 171 11.99 21.02 24.48
C LEU A 171 12.15 22.39 25.14
N GLN A 172 13.11 22.56 26.05
CA GLN A 172 13.45 23.86 26.65
C GLN A 172 13.89 24.91 25.61
N GLN A 173 14.51 24.47 24.51
CA GLN A 173 14.94 25.37 23.43
C GLN A 173 13.84 25.61 22.39
N GLY A 174 12.61 25.22 22.65
CA GLY A 174 11.46 25.50 21.79
C GLY A 174 11.24 24.48 20.67
N ILE A 175 11.86 23.32 20.73
CA ILE A 175 11.47 22.20 19.85
C ILE A 175 10.06 21.77 20.24
N THR A 176 9.17 21.72 19.25
CA THR A 176 7.76 21.39 19.45
C THR A 176 7.40 19.94 19.07
N THR A 177 8.34 19.23 18.44
CA THR A 177 8.13 17.82 18.07
C THR A 177 9.42 17.05 18.28
N ALA A 178 9.34 15.95 19.05
CA ALA A 178 10.51 15.13 19.34
C ALA A 178 10.18 13.64 19.42
N GLN A 179 11.17 12.80 19.12
CA GLN A 179 11.10 11.35 19.30
C GLN A 179 12.15 10.92 20.31
N LEU A 180 11.72 10.25 21.38
CA LEU A 180 12.62 9.52 22.25
C LEU A 180 12.91 8.14 21.66
N ARG A 181 14.15 7.91 21.19
CA ARG A 181 14.60 6.67 20.57
C ARG A 181 15.64 5.97 21.41
N VAL A 182 15.23 5.17 22.36
CA VAL A 182 16.11 4.37 23.21
C VAL A 182 16.28 2.96 22.63
N LYS A 183 17.42 2.31 22.95
CA LYS A 183 17.73 0.95 22.53
C LYS A 183 18.18 0.13 23.76
N ASN A 184 18.04 -1.19 23.65
CA ASN A 184 18.53 -2.16 24.64
C ASN A 184 17.99 -1.90 26.06
N LYS A 185 16.68 -1.63 26.16
CA LYS A 185 15.95 -1.46 27.41
C LYS A 185 14.99 -2.63 27.62
N THR A 186 14.72 -2.97 28.89
CA THR A 186 13.64 -3.88 29.23
C THR A 186 12.28 -3.18 29.12
N ASP A 187 11.19 -3.94 29.03
CA ASP A 187 9.84 -3.40 28.93
C ASP A 187 9.48 -2.47 30.09
N LEU A 188 9.92 -2.81 31.34
CA LEU A 188 9.69 -1.98 32.51
C LEU A 188 10.44 -0.64 32.44
N GLU A 189 11.71 -0.66 32.03
CA GLU A 189 12.48 0.57 31.81
C GLU A 189 11.90 1.43 30.70
N LEU A 190 11.39 0.79 29.63
CA LEU A 190 10.80 1.50 28.53
C LEU A 190 9.48 2.19 28.92
N ASP A 191 8.63 1.49 29.70
CA ASP A 191 7.37 2.04 30.20
C ASP A 191 7.60 3.29 31.07
N GLU A 192 8.62 3.26 31.94
CA GLU A 192 8.99 4.40 32.77
C GLU A 192 9.51 5.58 31.93
N LEU A 193 10.36 5.32 30.93
CA LEU A 193 10.88 6.35 30.02
C LEU A 193 9.77 6.98 29.18
N ILE A 194 8.79 6.19 28.72
CA ILE A 194 7.64 6.69 27.98
C ILE A 194 6.80 7.63 28.85
N LYS A 195 6.53 7.27 30.10
CA LYS A 195 5.79 8.13 31.04
C LYS A 195 6.49 9.47 31.22
N GLN A 196 7.80 9.45 31.47
CA GLN A 196 8.60 10.68 31.63
C GLN A 196 8.58 11.53 30.35
N ALA A 197 8.71 10.92 29.19
CA ALA A 197 8.67 11.62 27.91
C ALA A 197 7.30 12.30 27.66
N VAL A 198 6.20 11.60 27.94
CA VAL A 198 4.84 12.15 27.84
C VAL A 198 4.63 13.32 28.80
N GLU A 199 5.15 13.25 30.03
CA GLU A 199 5.05 14.35 30.99
C GLU A 199 5.85 15.57 30.55
N LEU A 200 7.04 15.39 29.96
CA LEU A 200 7.80 16.47 29.38
C LEU A 200 7.08 17.10 28.17
N GLY A 201 6.49 16.28 27.30
CA GLY A 201 5.67 16.78 26.19
C GLY A 201 4.53 17.67 26.68
N LYS A 202 3.78 17.23 27.70
CA LYS A 202 2.71 18.03 28.32
C LYS A 202 3.23 19.33 28.94
N LYS A 203 4.35 19.27 29.66
CA LYS A 203 4.99 20.42 30.32
C LYS A 203 5.37 21.52 29.34
N TYR A 204 5.88 21.14 28.16
CA TYR A 204 6.38 22.08 27.15
C TYR A 204 5.38 22.31 26.00
N HIS A 205 4.19 21.73 26.05
CA HIS A 205 3.19 21.76 24.98
C HIS A 205 3.77 21.27 23.64
N ALA A 206 4.52 20.19 23.67
CA ALA A 206 5.19 19.56 22.54
C ALA A 206 4.68 18.15 22.28
N ASP A 207 4.71 17.74 21.03
CA ASP A 207 4.42 16.37 20.58
C ASP A 207 5.66 15.50 20.79
N VAL A 208 5.53 14.44 21.60
CA VAL A 208 6.64 13.52 21.90
C VAL A 208 6.21 12.06 21.67
#